data_5e32fa7fa9beedc3164c8e627c1a1b12
#
_entry.id   5e32fa7fa9beedc3164c8e627c1a1b12
#
_cell.length_a   1.000
_cell.length_b   1.000
_cell.length_c   1.000
_cell.angle_alpha   90.00
_cell.angle_beta   90.00
_cell.angle_gamma   90.00
#
_symmetry.space_group_name_H-M   'P 1'
#
loop_
_entity.id
_entity.type
_entity.pdbx_description
1 polymer ?
#
loop_
_entity_poly.entity_id
_entity_poly.type
_entity_poly.pdbx_seq_one_letter_code
_entity_poly.pdbx_strand_id
1 'polypeptide(L)'
;MPKLESQPFKSKLNKSSDQFEKNKSSMLSMLEEIDELLDEAELGGGEHHKERLAKRGKLPVRERVFHFLDPDSPFLEISGLAAFKSDYPVGGGAIAGIGVSSGIECIIFANDPTVLAGAMHFYSVKKWMRAMQIARDSRLPFIQFVESAGGDLRPRSNAVVGGTTHFAESGRQFYEITELSKLNIPTVTVTFGTATAGGAYQPGMSDYNIFVKDQADVALAGPPLVQMATGEISSREDIGGAKMHAEKSGLAEYLAEDDLDGIRIAREVMSHLNWEKEGTNPRFSVEKPLYDQDDLLGLIEPSLKTPFDIREIIGRISDGSKFEEFKPLFGPTIICGFISIHGYPVGVLGNNGMLFPDASQKAAHFIQLCNKRNLPLVFLQNITGFMVGKDYEQDGSIKKGAQMLNAVSNSEVPHLTVIVGNSYGSGTYAMSGREFGNSFTFLWPTAKIAVMGGEVIAGVMSIVRRGQAARKGVKFNEKEDAEIVKNQQIAHDKGSVALKATSVLSDDGIIDPRDTRDVLGICLSVVNNKEIKGSKGFGVFRL
;
A
#
# COMPACT_ATOMS: atom_id res chain seq x y z
N MET A 1 34.75 9.99 26.81
CA MET A 1 35.07 10.19 25.39
C MET A 1 33.90 10.97 24.79
N PRO A 2 34.09 12.06 24.03
CA PRO A 2 32.99 12.68 23.34
C PRO A 2 32.39 11.64 22.39
N LYS A 3 31.06 11.42 22.47
CA LYS A 3 30.35 10.59 21.49
C LYS A 3 30.54 11.26 20.13
N LEU A 4 31.14 10.55 19.17
CA LEU A 4 31.12 10.91 17.75
C LEU A 4 29.65 10.75 17.28
N GLU A 5 28.86 11.77 17.52
CA GLU A 5 27.47 11.81 17.03
C GLU A 5 27.51 12.30 15.59
N SER A 6 26.69 11.68 14.72
CA SER A 6 26.51 12.16 13.37
C SER A 6 26.02 13.62 13.41
N GLN A 7 26.58 14.47 12.56
CA GLN A 7 26.19 15.87 12.52
C GLN A 7 24.79 15.98 11.90
N PRO A 8 23.94 16.88 12.44
CA PRO A 8 22.66 17.16 11.82
C PRO A 8 22.83 17.66 10.38
N PHE A 9 21.96 17.21 9.50
CA PHE A 9 21.86 17.77 8.15
C PHE A 9 21.61 19.28 8.21
N LYS A 10 22.23 20.05 7.35
CA LYS A 10 22.00 21.51 7.24
C LYS A 10 21.10 21.80 6.06
N SER A 11 19.85 22.15 6.35
CA SER A 11 18.87 22.54 5.33
C SER A 11 19.33 23.80 4.57
N LYS A 12 19.08 23.75 3.25
CA LYS A 12 19.29 24.88 2.34
C LYS A 12 17.96 25.43 1.81
N LEU A 13 16.84 24.93 2.32
CA LEU A 13 15.51 25.32 1.87
C LEU A 13 15.23 26.78 2.19
N ASN A 14 14.91 27.58 1.17
CA ASN A 14 14.47 28.96 1.33
C ASN A 14 12.95 29.03 1.46
N LYS A 15 12.47 29.02 2.70
CA LYS A 15 11.05 29.09 3.02
C LYS A 15 10.37 30.42 2.72
N SER A 16 11.15 31.48 2.50
CA SER A 16 10.63 32.84 2.20
C SER A 16 10.54 33.10 0.70
N SER A 17 10.78 32.12 -0.16
CA SER A 17 10.67 32.30 -1.61
C SER A 17 9.22 32.16 -2.09
N ASP A 18 8.84 32.96 -3.09
CA ASP A 18 7.54 32.88 -3.74
C ASP A 18 7.26 31.45 -4.30
N GLN A 19 8.32 30.77 -4.73
CA GLN A 19 8.19 29.41 -5.24
C GLN A 19 7.80 28.43 -4.13
N PHE A 20 8.38 28.57 -2.94
CA PHE A 20 8.02 27.75 -1.79
C PHE A 20 6.54 27.92 -1.41
N GLU A 21 6.06 29.15 -1.29
CA GLU A 21 4.67 29.44 -0.96
C GLU A 21 3.71 28.93 -2.04
N LYS A 22 4.06 29.08 -3.32
CA LYS A 22 3.28 28.54 -4.43
C LYS A 22 3.22 27.01 -4.41
N ASN A 23 4.32 26.34 -4.14
CA ASN A 23 4.36 24.90 -4.00
C ASN A 23 3.49 24.43 -2.84
N LYS A 24 3.61 25.08 -1.68
CA LYS A 24 2.83 24.81 -0.47
C LYS A 24 1.33 24.94 -0.73
N SER A 25 0.91 26.04 -1.34
CA SER A 25 -0.50 26.25 -1.71
C SER A 25 -1.02 25.16 -2.65
N SER A 26 -0.23 24.77 -3.65
CA SER A 26 -0.61 23.70 -4.58
C SER A 26 -0.68 22.33 -3.90
N MET A 27 0.24 22.02 -2.98
CA MET A 27 0.22 20.78 -2.22
C MET A 27 -1.02 20.70 -1.32
N LEU A 28 -1.35 21.80 -0.61
CA LEU A 28 -2.54 21.87 0.23
C LEU A 28 -3.82 21.66 -0.58
N SER A 29 -3.91 22.24 -1.79
CA SER A 29 -5.08 21.99 -2.66
C SER A 29 -5.20 20.54 -3.13
N MET A 30 -4.07 19.85 -3.36
CA MET A 30 -4.11 18.40 -3.67
C MET A 30 -4.50 17.56 -2.47
N LEU A 31 -4.07 17.95 -1.27
CA LEU A 31 -4.48 17.27 -0.03
C LEU A 31 -5.96 17.47 0.25
N GLU A 32 -6.51 18.67 0.03
CA GLU A 32 -7.94 18.94 0.16
C GLU A 32 -8.77 18.03 -0.77
N GLU A 33 -8.36 17.86 -2.04
CA GLU A 33 -9.02 16.90 -2.96
C GLU A 33 -8.95 15.45 -2.44
N ILE A 34 -7.84 15.05 -1.82
CA ILE A 34 -7.67 13.72 -1.26
C ILE A 34 -8.54 13.53 -0.03
N ASP A 35 -8.61 14.52 0.86
CA ASP A 35 -9.42 14.48 2.07
C ASP A 35 -10.91 14.38 1.73
N GLU A 36 -11.41 15.17 0.75
CA GLU A 36 -12.78 15.05 0.26
C GLU A 36 -13.11 13.65 -0.26
N LEU A 37 -12.17 13.00 -0.95
CA LEU A 37 -12.34 11.63 -1.44
C LEU A 37 -12.27 10.57 -0.33
N LEU A 38 -11.49 10.79 0.71
CA LEU A 38 -11.47 9.94 1.90
C LEU A 38 -12.77 10.07 2.69
N ASP A 39 -13.30 11.29 2.83
CA ASP A 39 -14.62 11.53 3.41
C ASP A 39 -15.74 10.81 2.61
N GLU A 40 -15.65 10.84 1.26
CA GLU A 40 -16.57 10.06 0.41
C GLU A 40 -16.44 8.56 0.68
N ALA A 41 -15.22 8.04 0.82
CA ALA A 41 -14.99 6.63 1.16
C ALA A 41 -15.56 6.25 2.54
N GLU A 42 -15.54 7.17 3.51
CA GLU A 42 -16.12 6.97 4.84
C GLU A 42 -17.65 6.91 4.84
N LEU A 43 -18.31 7.58 3.90
CA LEU A 43 -19.74 7.47 3.73
C LEU A 43 -20.18 6.06 3.30
N GLY A 44 -19.30 5.31 2.64
CA GLY A 44 -19.59 3.96 2.15
C GLY A 44 -20.79 3.94 1.21
N GLY A 45 -21.84 3.17 1.54
CA GLY A 45 -23.10 3.13 0.79
C GLY A 45 -24.03 4.30 1.07
N GLY A 46 -23.64 5.27 1.91
CA GLY A 46 -24.40 6.48 2.26
C GLY A 46 -25.30 6.33 3.48
N GLU A 47 -25.79 7.46 3.98
CA GLU A 47 -26.54 7.57 5.23
C GLU A 47 -27.77 6.68 5.30
N HIS A 48 -28.53 6.53 4.21
CA HIS A 48 -29.71 5.66 4.18
C HIS A 48 -29.36 4.20 4.56
N HIS A 49 -28.20 3.70 4.10
CA HIS A 49 -27.76 2.34 4.43
C HIS A 49 -27.28 2.25 5.89
N LYS A 50 -26.61 3.29 6.42
CA LYS A 50 -26.20 3.38 7.83
C LYS A 50 -27.42 3.38 8.76
N GLU A 51 -28.46 4.19 8.44
CA GLU A 51 -29.72 4.18 9.19
C GLU A 51 -30.40 2.79 9.19
N ARG A 52 -30.32 2.07 8.07
CA ARG A 52 -30.86 0.71 7.96
C ARG A 52 -30.10 -0.29 8.84
N LEU A 53 -28.79 -0.14 8.99
CA LEU A 53 -28.00 -0.92 9.94
C LEU A 53 -28.40 -0.60 11.38
N ALA A 54 -28.47 0.69 11.74
CA ALA A 54 -28.86 1.13 13.07
C ALA A 54 -30.25 0.63 13.49
N LYS A 55 -31.25 0.64 12.58
CA LYS A 55 -32.57 0.04 12.83
C LYS A 55 -32.55 -1.45 13.11
N ARG A 56 -31.46 -2.15 12.76
CA ARG A 56 -31.23 -3.57 13.04
C ARG A 56 -30.34 -3.81 14.23
N GLY A 57 -29.97 -2.76 14.98
CA GLY A 57 -29.05 -2.85 16.11
C GLY A 57 -27.59 -3.13 15.71
N LYS A 58 -27.21 -2.83 14.46
CA LYS A 58 -25.87 -3.08 13.93
C LYS A 58 -25.04 -1.80 13.88
N LEU A 59 -23.77 -1.92 14.15
CA LEU A 59 -22.80 -0.83 13.99
C LEU A 59 -22.32 -0.71 12.54
N PRO A 60 -22.06 0.51 12.05
CA PRO A 60 -21.28 0.72 10.82
C PRO A 60 -19.89 0.08 10.94
N VAL A 61 -19.33 -0.33 9.79
CA VAL A 61 -18.07 -1.07 9.77
C VAL A 61 -16.91 -0.29 10.40
N ARG A 62 -16.83 1.04 10.20
CA ARG A 62 -15.78 1.88 10.81
C ARG A 62 -15.89 1.96 12.32
N GLU A 63 -17.11 1.99 12.86
CA GLU A 63 -17.35 1.94 14.31
C GLU A 63 -16.93 0.57 14.89
N ARG A 64 -17.18 -0.54 14.17
CA ARG A 64 -16.69 -1.88 14.56
C ARG A 64 -15.17 -1.89 14.67
N VAL A 65 -14.47 -1.33 13.68
CA VAL A 65 -12.99 -1.20 13.69
C VAL A 65 -12.55 -0.32 14.85
N PHE A 66 -13.17 0.84 15.04
CA PHE A 66 -12.84 1.78 16.11
C PHE A 66 -12.96 1.13 17.52
N HIS A 67 -14.05 0.41 17.79
CA HIS A 67 -14.24 -0.28 19.07
C HIS A 67 -13.31 -1.47 19.28
N PHE A 68 -12.81 -2.06 18.20
CA PHE A 68 -11.84 -3.15 18.29
C PHE A 68 -10.43 -2.67 18.63
N LEU A 69 -10.04 -1.49 18.18
CA LEU A 69 -8.72 -0.91 18.43
C LEU A 69 -8.56 -0.43 19.88
N ASP A 70 -7.33 -0.37 20.33
CA ASP A 70 -7.01 0.23 21.62
C ASP A 70 -7.21 1.74 21.57
N PRO A 71 -7.75 2.36 22.64
CA PRO A 71 -7.87 3.80 22.72
C PRO A 71 -6.52 4.49 22.48
N ASP A 72 -6.53 5.59 21.78
CA ASP A 72 -5.35 6.41 21.46
C ASP A 72 -4.24 5.69 20.66
N SER A 73 -4.53 4.51 20.10
CA SER A 73 -3.62 3.81 19.20
C SER A 73 -3.79 4.27 17.74
N PRO A 74 -2.70 4.32 16.95
CA PRO A 74 -2.80 4.70 15.55
C PRO A 74 -3.52 3.62 14.73
N PHE A 75 -4.26 4.06 13.71
CA PHE A 75 -4.78 3.18 12.66
C PHE A 75 -4.26 3.66 11.30
N LEU A 76 -3.44 2.84 10.65
CA LEU A 76 -2.94 3.09 9.30
C LEU A 76 -3.84 2.36 8.29
N GLU A 77 -4.85 3.07 7.77
CA GLU A 77 -5.69 2.53 6.69
C GLU A 77 -4.89 2.44 5.40
N ILE A 78 -4.99 1.29 4.72
CA ILE A 78 -4.34 1.05 3.43
C ILE A 78 -5.36 1.06 2.29
N SER A 79 -4.94 1.61 1.14
CA SER A 79 -5.75 1.67 -0.09
C SER A 79 -7.13 2.31 0.12
N GLY A 80 -7.23 3.37 0.95
CA GLY A 80 -8.48 4.09 1.25
C GLY A 80 -9.17 4.65 0.00
N LEU A 81 -8.41 4.99 -1.05
CA LEU A 81 -8.91 5.53 -2.32
C LEU A 81 -9.06 4.48 -3.44
N ALA A 82 -9.09 3.19 -3.09
CA ALA A 82 -9.36 2.14 -4.06
C ALA A 82 -10.66 2.40 -4.83
N ALA A 83 -10.69 2.01 -6.10
CA ALA A 83 -11.86 2.17 -6.98
C ALA A 83 -12.20 3.62 -7.41
N PHE A 84 -11.41 4.64 -7.03
CA PHE A 84 -11.63 6.01 -7.50
C PHE A 84 -11.81 6.08 -9.02
N LYS A 85 -12.86 6.77 -9.49
CA LYS A 85 -13.28 6.85 -10.91
C LYS A 85 -13.52 5.49 -11.58
N SER A 86 -14.02 4.51 -10.83
CA SER A 86 -14.51 3.24 -11.35
C SER A 86 -16.04 3.14 -11.25
N ASP A 87 -16.59 1.96 -11.60
CA ASP A 87 -18.02 1.66 -11.42
C ASP A 87 -18.38 1.27 -9.95
N TYR A 88 -17.44 1.36 -9.04
CA TYR A 88 -17.60 1.07 -7.61
C TYR A 88 -17.36 2.31 -6.78
N PRO A 89 -17.99 2.43 -5.61
CA PRO A 89 -17.72 3.51 -4.68
C PRO A 89 -16.23 3.60 -4.28
N VAL A 90 -15.78 4.81 -4.00
CA VAL A 90 -14.43 5.04 -3.46
C VAL A 90 -14.26 4.23 -2.17
N GLY A 91 -13.07 3.70 -1.94
CA GLY A 91 -12.79 2.77 -0.84
C GLY A 91 -13.03 1.30 -1.21
N GLY A 92 -13.72 1.02 -2.33
CA GLY A 92 -13.91 -0.35 -2.84
C GLY A 92 -14.74 -1.26 -1.92
N GLY A 93 -15.64 -0.71 -1.08
CA GLY A 93 -16.56 -1.47 -0.25
C GLY A 93 -15.92 -2.36 0.82
N ALA A 94 -14.69 -2.06 1.22
CA ALA A 94 -14.00 -2.74 2.31
C ALA A 94 -12.96 -1.82 2.96
N ILE A 95 -12.73 -2.01 4.25
CA ILE A 95 -11.64 -1.37 5.00
C ILE A 95 -10.51 -2.37 5.17
N ALA A 96 -9.28 -1.93 4.98
CA ALA A 96 -8.09 -2.67 5.39
C ALA A 96 -7.12 -1.71 6.08
N GLY A 97 -6.49 -2.13 7.16
CA GLY A 97 -5.57 -1.26 7.87
C GLY A 97 -4.86 -1.97 9.02
N ILE A 98 -3.81 -1.33 9.49
CA ILE A 98 -2.98 -1.80 10.60
C ILE A 98 -3.33 -0.99 11.83
N GLY A 99 -3.56 -1.67 12.94
CA GLY A 99 -3.84 -1.06 14.23
C GLY A 99 -3.36 -1.90 15.38
N VAL A 100 -3.69 -1.48 16.59
CA VAL A 100 -3.32 -2.18 17.82
C VAL A 100 -4.60 -2.58 18.56
N SER A 101 -4.69 -3.82 18.97
CA SER A 101 -5.78 -4.34 19.78
C SER A 101 -5.23 -5.21 20.90
N SER A 102 -5.64 -4.93 22.14
CA SER A 102 -5.11 -5.60 23.35
C SER A 102 -3.57 -5.57 23.42
N GLY A 103 -2.97 -4.45 23.02
CA GLY A 103 -1.51 -4.26 22.99
C GLY A 103 -0.78 -4.96 21.84
N ILE A 104 -1.50 -5.63 20.95
CA ILE A 104 -0.93 -6.41 19.82
C ILE A 104 -1.19 -5.70 18.50
N GLU A 105 -0.13 -5.44 17.73
CA GLU A 105 -0.28 -4.98 16.35
C GLU A 105 -0.92 -6.08 15.49
N CYS A 106 -1.92 -5.70 14.73
CA CYS A 106 -2.66 -6.59 13.85
C CYS A 106 -3.05 -5.89 12.55
N ILE A 107 -3.39 -6.66 11.55
CA ILE A 107 -4.00 -6.12 10.35
C ILE A 107 -5.46 -6.55 10.28
N ILE A 108 -6.32 -5.61 9.96
CA ILE A 108 -7.78 -5.77 9.90
C ILE A 108 -8.21 -5.73 8.45
N PHE A 109 -9.12 -6.60 8.08
CA PHE A 109 -9.93 -6.51 6.86
C PHE A 109 -11.41 -6.59 7.23
N ALA A 110 -12.20 -5.63 6.77
CA ALA A 110 -13.61 -5.54 7.11
C ALA A 110 -14.46 -5.26 5.86
N ASN A 111 -15.46 -6.09 5.59
CA ASN A 111 -16.44 -5.84 4.54
C ASN A 111 -17.38 -4.70 4.97
N ASP A 112 -17.69 -3.78 4.07
CA ASP A 112 -18.70 -2.76 4.29
C ASP A 112 -20.06 -3.25 3.76
N PRO A 113 -21.00 -3.65 4.63
CA PRO A 113 -22.32 -4.12 4.21
C PRO A 113 -23.20 -3.02 3.61
N THR A 114 -22.84 -1.75 3.77
CA THR A 114 -23.53 -0.62 3.14
C THR A 114 -23.24 -0.54 1.64
N VAL A 115 -22.12 -1.07 1.20
CA VAL A 115 -21.71 -1.14 -0.20
C VAL A 115 -22.00 -2.53 -0.75
N LEU A 116 -23.01 -2.64 -1.62
CA LEU A 116 -23.38 -3.90 -2.31
C LEU A 116 -23.60 -5.08 -1.36
N ALA A 117 -24.09 -4.84 -0.14
CA ALA A 117 -24.21 -5.83 0.92
C ALA A 117 -22.89 -6.57 1.21
N GLY A 118 -21.77 -5.87 1.13
CA GLY A 118 -20.44 -6.43 1.35
C GLY A 118 -19.97 -7.40 0.27
N ALA A 119 -20.56 -7.40 -0.92
CA ALA A 119 -20.21 -8.30 -2.01
C ALA A 119 -18.76 -8.11 -2.44
N MET A 120 -18.08 -9.22 -2.67
CA MET A 120 -16.69 -9.25 -3.12
C MET A 120 -16.60 -8.96 -4.62
N HIS A 121 -15.72 -8.05 -4.99
CA HIS A 121 -15.40 -7.67 -6.35
C HIS A 121 -13.91 -7.38 -6.49
N PHE A 122 -13.43 -7.07 -7.69
CA PHE A 122 -12.01 -6.87 -7.99
C PHE A 122 -11.25 -6.04 -6.93
N TYR A 123 -11.79 -4.87 -6.54
CA TYR A 123 -11.10 -3.97 -5.61
C TYR A 123 -11.08 -4.51 -4.18
N SER A 124 -12.21 -5.01 -3.66
CA SER A 124 -12.27 -5.56 -2.31
C SER A 124 -11.44 -6.83 -2.17
N VAL A 125 -11.42 -7.70 -3.19
CA VAL A 125 -10.57 -8.90 -3.22
C VAL A 125 -9.09 -8.51 -3.25
N LYS A 126 -8.70 -7.53 -4.08
CA LYS A 126 -7.32 -7.07 -4.15
C LYS A 126 -6.85 -6.44 -2.83
N LYS A 127 -7.74 -5.68 -2.15
CA LYS A 127 -7.49 -5.12 -0.82
C LYS A 127 -7.33 -6.24 0.23
N TRP A 128 -8.20 -7.25 0.21
CA TRP A 128 -8.11 -8.40 1.09
C TRP A 128 -6.81 -9.19 0.89
N MET A 129 -6.44 -9.47 -0.37
CA MET A 129 -5.17 -10.12 -0.71
C MET A 129 -3.97 -9.33 -0.20
N ARG A 130 -4.02 -7.98 -0.31
CA ARG A 130 -2.95 -7.14 0.21
C ARG A 130 -2.84 -7.20 1.73
N ALA A 131 -3.96 -7.19 2.44
CA ALA A 131 -3.98 -7.34 3.90
C ALA A 131 -3.35 -8.68 4.34
N MET A 132 -3.72 -9.79 3.69
CA MET A 132 -3.11 -11.10 3.97
C MET A 132 -1.62 -11.15 3.62
N GLN A 133 -1.19 -10.49 2.55
CA GLN A 133 0.23 -10.38 2.21
C GLN A 133 1.00 -9.64 3.32
N ILE A 134 0.48 -8.51 3.81
CA ILE A 134 1.10 -7.77 4.92
C ILE A 134 1.13 -8.64 6.19
N ALA A 135 0.03 -9.34 6.51
CA ALA A 135 -0.01 -10.26 7.63
C ALA A 135 1.12 -11.30 7.56
N ARG A 136 1.28 -11.94 6.41
CA ARG A 136 2.30 -12.96 6.18
C ARG A 136 3.72 -12.39 6.23
N ASP A 137 3.96 -11.31 5.49
CA ASP A 137 5.30 -10.79 5.29
C ASP A 137 5.85 -10.12 6.56
N SER A 138 4.97 -9.51 7.35
CA SER A 138 5.30 -8.83 8.62
C SER A 138 4.94 -9.64 9.86
N ARG A 139 4.38 -10.85 9.75
CA ARG A 139 3.94 -11.69 10.88
C ARG A 139 2.97 -10.93 11.80
N LEU A 140 1.83 -10.52 11.25
CA LEU A 140 0.76 -9.85 12.02
C LEU A 140 -0.46 -10.76 12.15
N PRO A 141 -1.10 -10.86 13.33
CA PRO A 141 -2.43 -11.45 13.45
C PRO A 141 -3.39 -10.81 12.44
N PHE A 142 -4.18 -11.65 11.76
CA PHE A 142 -5.10 -11.23 10.72
C PHE A 142 -6.54 -11.27 11.23
N ILE A 143 -7.19 -10.12 11.28
CA ILE A 143 -8.53 -9.93 11.82
C ILE A 143 -9.50 -9.67 10.69
N GLN A 144 -10.61 -10.40 10.67
CA GLN A 144 -11.64 -10.25 9.65
C GLN A 144 -13.00 -9.89 10.29
N PHE A 145 -13.61 -8.80 9.82
CA PHE A 145 -14.99 -8.43 10.14
C PHE A 145 -15.86 -8.74 8.93
N VAL A 146 -16.65 -9.79 9.03
CA VAL A 146 -17.32 -10.39 7.89
C VAL A 146 -18.80 -10.07 7.88
N GLU A 147 -19.23 -9.47 6.80
CA GLU A 147 -20.62 -9.34 6.38
C GLU A 147 -20.63 -9.23 4.86
N SER A 148 -20.83 -10.34 4.13
CA SER A 148 -20.65 -10.42 2.68
C SER A 148 -21.70 -11.28 1.99
N ALA A 149 -22.37 -10.70 0.99
CA ALA A 149 -23.30 -11.44 0.13
C ALA A 149 -22.63 -12.42 -0.85
N GLY A 150 -21.31 -12.63 -0.76
CA GLY A 150 -20.54 -13.41 -1.72
C GLY A 150 -19.99 -12.59 -2.88
N GLY A 151 -19.78 -13.19 -4.04
CA GLY A 151 -19.24 -12.50 -5.22
C GLY A 151 -20.27 -11.58 -5.89
N ASP A 152 -19.82 -10.43 -6.41
CA ASP A 152 -20.67 -9.57 -7.25
C ASP A 152 -20.89 -10.22 -8.61
N LEU A 153 -22.11 -10.67 -8.86
CA LEU A 153 -22.51 -11.35 -10.09
C LEU A 153 -23.13 -10.42 -11.15
N ARG A 154 -23.20 -9.13 -10.89
CA ARG A 154 -23.83 -8.17 -11.81
C ARG A 154 -23.00 -8.01 -13.08
N PRO A 155 -23.60 -8.06 -14.28
CA PRO A 155 -22.91 -7.78 -15.53
C PRO A 155 -22.46 -6.30 -15.53
N ARG A 156 -21.17 -6.08 -15.78
CA ARG A 156 -20.60 -4.73 -15.89
C ARG A 156 -19.96 -4.55 -17.26
N SER A 157 -20.30 -3.45 -17.93
CA SER A 157 -19.85 -3.13 -19.28
C SER A 157 -18.35 -2.82 -19.38
N ASN A 158 -17.75 -2.39 -18.26
CA ASN A 158 -16.33 -2.00 -18.15
C ASN A 158 -15.55 -2.93 -17.22
N ALA A 159 -15.91 -4.21 -17.15
CA ALA A 159 -15.11 -5.19 -16.44
C ALA A 159 -13.71 -5.24 -17.07
N VAL A 160 -12.83 -4.36 -16.59
CA VAL A 160 -11.41 -4.26 -16.98
C VAL A 160 -10.69 -5.59 -16.70
N VAL A 161 -11.34 -6.48 -15.94
CA VAL A 161 -10.78 -7.76 -15.53
C VAL A 161 -11.79 -8.87 -15.75
N GLY A 162 -11.65 -9.57 -16.83
CA GLY A 162 -11.87 -10.99 -17.02
C GLY A 162 -13.29 -11.57 -16.96
N GLY A 163 -14.34 -10.82 -16.74
CA GLY A 163 -15.69 -11.40 -16.68
C GLY A 163 -15.79 -12.58 -15.70
N THR A 164 -16.58 -13.59 -16.04
CA THR A 164 -16.78 -14.78 -15.17
C THR A 164 -15.56 -15.67 -15.00
N THR A 165 -14.58 -15.62 -15.91
CA THR A 165 -13.34 -16.41 -15.84
C THR A 165 -12.38 -15.92 -14.76
N HIS A 166 -12.49 -14.65 -14.33
CA HIS A 166 -11.74 -14.11 -13.19
C HIS A 166 -11.97 -14.87 -11.87
N PHE A 167 -13.07 -15.60 -11.77
CA PHE A 167 -13.38 -16.46 -10.64
C PHE A 167 -12.26 -17.49 -10.35
N ALA A 168 -11.55 -17.97 -11.37
CA ALA A 168 -10.45 -18.92 -11.19
C ALA A 168 -9.30 -18.36 -10.34
N GLU A 169 -8.99 -17.07 -10.48
CA GLU A 169 -7.94 -16.39 -9.71
C GLU A 169 -8.39 -16.08 -8.27
N SER A 170 -9.69 -15.92 -8.06
CA SER A 170 -10.26 -15.64 -6.74
C SER A 170 -10.05 -16.75 -5.72
N GLY A 171 -9.68 -17.97 -6.14
CA GLY A 171 -9.30 -19.06 -5.25
C GLY A 171 -8.04 -18.78 -4.41
N ARG A 172 -7.18 -17.86 -4.83
CA ARG A 172 -5.95 -17.52 -4.12
C ARG A 172 -6.20 -17.04 -2.69
N GLN A 173 -7.27 -16.31 -2.44
CA GLN A 173 -7.63 -15.83 -1.10
C GLN A 173 -7.86 -16.98 -0.10
N PHE A 174 -8.45 -18.10 -0.52
CA PHE A 174 -8.66 -19.26 0.35
C PHE A 174 -7.34 -19.94 0.68
N TYR A 175 -6.45 -20.05 -0.31
CA TYR A 175 -5.10 -20.56 -0.10
C TYR A 175 -4.33 -19.70 0.92
N GLU A 176 -4.39 -18.38 0.82
CA GLU A 176 -3.62 -17.48 1.70
C GLU A 176 -4.10 -17.54 3.17
N ILE A 177 -5.40 -17.69 3.45
CA ILE A 177 -5.88 -17.83 4.85
C ILE A 177 -5.25 -19.07 5.50
N THR A 178 -5.24 -20.19 4.80
CA THR A 178 -4.67 -21.43 5.33
C THR A 178 -3.15 -21.37 5.44
N GLU A 179 -2.46 -20.64 4.56
CA GLU A 179 -1.02 -20.42 4.67
C GLU A 179 -0.67 -19.53 5.86
N LEU A 180 -1.51 -18.53 6.23
CA LEU A 180 -1.32 -17.75 7.45
C LEU A 180 -1.35 -18.66 8.69
N SER A 181 -2.37 -19.48 8.84
CA SER A 181 -2.49 -20.44 9.95
C SER A 181 -1.30 -21.39 10.00
N LYS A 182 -0.88 -21.97 8.86
CA LYS A 182 0.31 -22.83 8.76
C LYS A 182 1.61 -22.13 9.20
N LEU A 183 1.71 -20.81 9.00
CA LEU A 183 2.85 -20.00 9.45
C LEU A 183 2.72 -19.56 10.92
N ASN A 184 1.77 -20.09 11.67
CA ASN A 184 1.43 -19.69 13.03
C ASN A 184 1.09 -18.19 13.15
N ILE A 185 0.46 -17.63 12.12
CA ILE A 185 -0.12 -16.29 12.14
C ILE A 185 -1.60 -16.45 12.44
N PRO A 186 -2.08 -16.02 13.62
CA PRO A 186 -3.47 -16.23 14.01
C PRO A 186 -4.43 -15.50 13.08
N THR A 187 -5.53 -16.19 12.74
CA THR A 187 -6.64 -15.63 11.98
C THR A 187 -7.89 -15.60 12.84
N VAL A 188 -8.45 -14.41 13.08
CA VAL A 188 -9.62 -14.20 13.94
C VAL A 188 -10.74 -13.58 13.11
N THR A 189 -11.90 -14.22 13.08
CA THR A 189 -13.05 -13.73 12.31
C THR A 189 -14.23 -13.46 13.21
N VAL A 190 -14.80 -12.24 13.09
CA VAL A 190 -16.09 -11.89 13.67
C VAL A 190 -17.10 -11.78 12.53
N THR A 191 -18.12 -12.61 12.55
CA THR A 191 -19.21 -12.60 11.57
C THR A 191 -20.40 -11.82 12.12
N PHE A 192 -20.61 -10.64 11.55
CA PHE A 192 -21.66 -9.70 11.96
C PHE A 192 -22.96 -9.84 11.16
N GLY A 193 -22.95 -10.66 10.13
CA GLY A 193 -24.10 -10.80 9.25
C GLY A 193 -23.95 -11.97 8.29
N THR A 194 -24.58 -11.83 7.12
CA THR A 194 -24.52 -12.86 6.09
C THR A 194 -23.11 -13.05 5.57
N ALA A 195 -22.67 -14.29 5.47
CA ALA A 195 -21.44 -14.69 4.79
C ALA A 195 -21.75 -15.88 3.86
N THR A 196 -21.98 -15.58 2.58
CA THR A 196 -22.51 -16.58 1.63
C THR A 196 -21.47 -16.96 0.57
N ALA A 197 -21.51 -18.21 0.13
CA ALA A 197 -20.67 -18.78 -0.92
C ALA A 197 -19.17 -18.55 -0.63
N GLY A 198 -18.46 -17.78 -1.46
CA GLY A 198 -17.05 -17.45 -1.22
C GLY A 198 -16.80 -16.71 0.10
N GLY A 199 -17.76 -15.90 0.57
CA GLY A 199 -17.70 -15.20 1.85
C GLY A 199 -17.76 -16.15 3.06
N ALA A 200 -18.40 -17.30 2.93
CA ALA A 200 -18.47 -18.30 4.00
C ALA A 200 -17.12 -18.93 4.34
N TYR A 201 -16.17 -18.89 3.43
CA TYR A 201 -14.82 -19.42 3.67
C TYR A 201 -13.91 -18.47 4.47
N GLN A 202 -14.30 -17.21 4.65
CA GLN A 202 -13.59 -16.33 5.58
C GLN A 202 -13.65 -16.89 7.01
N PRO A 203 -14.84 -17.11 7.61
CA PRO A 203 -14.92 -17.85 8.87
C PRO A 203 -14.55 -19.33 8.73
N GLY A 204 -14.91 -19.97 7.63
CA GLY A 204 -14.69 -21.41 7.45
C GLY A 204 -13.23 -21.86 7.46
N MET A 205 -12.28 -20.95 7.29
CA MET A 205 -10.83 -21.21 7.24
C MET A 205 -10.04 -20.43 8.30
N SER A 206 -10.70 -19.71 9.20
CA SER A 206 -10.07 -18.96 10.29
C SER A 206 -9.82 -19.85 11.51
N ASP A 207 -8.81 -19.51 12.31
CA ASP A 207 -8.46 -20.25 13.53
C ASP A 207 -9.45 -19.99 14.67
N TYR A 208 -10.06 -18.79 14.71
CA TYR A 208 -11.03 -18.39 15.72
C TYR A 208 -12.24 -17.72 15.07
N ASN A 209 -13.45 -18.19 15.40
CA ASN A 209 -14.69 -17.68 14.84
C ASN A 209 -15.67 -17.23 15.93
N ILE A 210 -16.09 -15.99 15.82
CA ILE A 210 -17.06 -15.34 16.69
C ILE A 210 -18.28 -15.00 15.84
N PHE A 211 -19.44 -15.54 16.18
CA PHE A 211 -20.67 -15.29 15.43
C PHE A 211 -21.64 -14.46 16.28
N VAL A 212 -22.19 -13.39 15.70
CA VAL A 212 -23.20 -12.57 16.36
C VAL A 212 -24.55 -13.24 16.20
N LYS A 213 -25.18 -13.56 17.33
CA LYS A 213 -26.47 -14.23 17.44
C LYS A 213 -27.57 -13.48 16.69
N ASP A 214 -28.47 -14.22 16.07
CA ASP A 214 -29.62 -13.71 15.30
C ASP A 214 -29.22 -12.77 14.13
N GLN A 215 -27.92 -12.59 13.85
CA GLN A 215 -27.39 -11.73 12.78
C GLN A 215 -26.48 -12.50 11.82
N ALA A 216 -25.56 -13.31 12.36
CA ALA A 216 -24.63 -14.08 11.55
C ALA A 216 -25.34 -15.27 10.86
N ASP A 217 -25.09 -15.37 9.57
CA ASP A 217 -25.65 -16.41 8.69
C ASP A 217 -24.55 -16.83 7.72
N VAL A 218 -23.95 -18.00 7.97
CA VAL A 218 -22.82 -18.51 7.20
C VAL A 218 -23.22 -19.77 6.46
N ALA A 219 -23.27 -19.71 5.12
CA ALA A 219 -23.70 -20.83 4.31
C ALA A 219 -23.06 -20.84 2.93
N LEU A 220 -22.82 -22.03 2.37
CA LEU A 220 -22.38 -22.16 0.98
C LEU A 220 -23.48 -21.71 0.00
N ALA A 221 -24.75 -21.90 0.39
CA ALA A 221 -25.90 -21.56 -0.43
C ALA A 221 -27.02 -20.99 0.46
N GLY A 222 -27.60 -19.88 0.07
CA GLY A 222 -28.82 -19.37 0.74
C GLY A 222 -30.07 -20.20 0.39
N PRO A 223 -31.19 -20.01 1.14
CA PRO A 223 -32.43 -20.78 0.99
C PRO A 223 -32.93 -20.92 -0.45
N PRO A 224 -32.91 -19.87 -1.32
CA PRO A 224 -33.38 -20.03 -2.70
C PRO A 224 -32.55 -21.01 -3.53
N LEU A 225 -31.24 -21.06 -3.32
CA LEU A 225 -30.37 -21.98 -4.04
C LEU A 225 -30.52 -23.41 -3.50
N VAL A 226 -30.68 -23.60 -2.18
CA VAL A 226 -30.97 -24.90 -1.56
C VAL A 226 -32.28 -25.44 -2.11
N GLN A 227 -33.35 -24.65 -2.13
CA GLN A 227 -34.63 -25.04 -2.68
C GLN A 227 -34.54 -25.42 -4.17
N MET A 228 -33.80 -24.68 -4.95
CA MET A 228 -33.60 -24.96 -6.38
C MET A 228 -32.81 -26.27 -6.60
N ALA A 229 -31.82 -26.55 -5.77
CA ALA A 229 -30.93 -27.69 -5.93
C ALA A 229 -31.51 -28.98 -5.36
N THR A 230 -32.24 -28.92 -4.25
CA THR A 230 -32.69 -30.11 -3.49
C THR A 230 -34.21 -30.22 -3.34
N GLY A 231 -34.95 -29.13 -3.62
CA GLY A 231 -36.38 -29.03 -3.35
C GLY A 231 -36.72 -28.71 -1.88
N GLU A 232 -35.73 -28.64 -1.00
CA GLU A 232 -35.92 -28.36 0.42
C GLU A 232 -36.27 -26.89 0.70
N ILE A 233 -37.24 -26.66 1.58
CA ILE A 233 -37.61 -25.35 2.06
C ILE A 233 -37.05 -25.20 3.47
N SER A 234 -36.02 -24.40 3.62
CA SER A 234 -35.32 -24.14 4.88
C SER A 234 -35.17 -22.67 5.15
N SER A 235 -35.16 -22.27 6.42
CA SER A 235 -34.83 -20.88 6.80
C SER A 235 -33.33 -20.60 6.73
N ARG A 236 -32.93 -19.33 6.76
CA ARG A 236 -31.53 -18.96 6.89
C ARG A 236 -30.91 -19.48 8.18
N GLU A 237 -31.66 -19.41 9.29
CA GLU A 237 -31.24 -19.89 10.59
C GLU A 237 -30.98 -21.41 10.59
N ASP A 238 -31.84 -22.18 9.89
CA ASP A 238 -31.65 -23.64 9.79
C ASP A 238 -30.39 -24.04 8.99
N ILE A 239 -30.04 -23.23 7.97
CA ILE A 239 -28.93 -23.54 7.04
C ILE A 239 -27.61 -23.02 7.56
N GLY A 240 -27.57 -21.80 8.10
CA GLY A 240 -26.35 -21.07 8.39
C GLY A 240 -26.37 -20.20 9.64
N GLY A 241 -27.43 -20.28 10.47
CA GLY A 241 -27.57 -19.43 11.64
C GLY A 241 -26.48 -19.62 12.70
N ALA A 242 -26.16 -18.55 13.41
CA ALA A 242 -25.10 -18.52 14.43
C ALA A 242 -25.27 -19.61 15.49
N LYS A 243 -26.50 -19.79 15.98
CA LYS A 243 -26.81 -20.82 16.98
C LYS A 243 -26.65 -22.25 16.42
N MET A 244 -27.10 -22.47 15.18
CA MET A 244 -26.91 -23.76 14.51
C MET A 244 -25.41 -24.09 14.40
N HIS A 245 -24.58 -23.12 14.02
CA HIS A 245 -23.14 -23.33 13.93
C HIS A 245 -22.48 -23.54 15.30
N ALA A 246 -22.92 -22.86 16.35
CA ALA A 246 -22.39 -23.05 17.69
C ALA A 246 -22.78 -24.43 18.30
N GLU A 247 -24.01 -24.91 18.04
CA GLU A 247 -24.53 -26.12 18.67
C GLU A 247 -24.33 -27.41 17.84
N LYS A 248 -24.34 -27.32 16.50
CA LYS A 248 -24.36 -28.48 15.62
C LYS A 248 -23.13 -28.68 14.76
N SER A 249 -22.72 -27.65 14.03
CA SER A 249 -21.57 -27.79 13.13
C SER A 249 -20.22 -27.54 13.81
N GLY A 250 -20.20 -26.80 14.92
CA GLY A 250 -18.99 -26.43 15.64
C GLY A 250 -18.14 -25.35 14.93
N LEU A 251 -18.68 -24.69 13.90
CA LEU A 251 -17.95 -23.63 13.19
C LEU A 251 -17.84 -22.34 13.99
N ALA A 252 -18.80 -22.03 14.84
CA ALA A 252 -18.74 -20.89 15.74
C ALA A 252 -18.20 -21.34 17.10
N GLU A 253 -16.94 -21.00 17.41
CA GLU A 253 -16.35 -21.26 18.72
C GLU A 253 -16.94 -20.35 19.81
N TYR A 254 -17.35 -19.14 19.40
CA TYR A 254 -17.93 -18.13 20.29
C TYR A 254 -19.23 -17.59 19.71
N LEU A 255 -20.24 -17.49 20.57
CA LEU A 255 -21.54 -16.88 20.26
C LEU A 255 -21.66 -15.56 21.01
N ALA A 256 -21.70 -14.45 20.27
CA ALA A 256 -21.84 -13.10 20.81
C ALA A 256 -23.30 -12.65 20.79
N GLU A 257 -23.73 -11.87 21.78
CA GLU A 257 -25.10 -11.37 21.86
C GLU A 257 -25.40 -10.23 20.87
N ASP A 258 -24.41 -9.35 20.61
CA ASP A 258 -24.49 -8.24 19.66
C ASP A 258 -23.13 -7.88 19.07
N ASP A 259 -23.06 -6.81 18.28
CA ASP A 259 -21.83 -6.33 17.62
C ASP A 259 -20.74 -5.97 18.66
N LEU A 260 -21.10 -5.28 19.74
CA LEU A 260 -20.14 -4.89 20.78
C LEU A 260 -19.62 -6.10 21.56
N ASP A 261 -20.47 -7.07 21.85
CA ASP A 261 -20.05 -8.31 22.49
C ASP A 261 -19.13 -9.14 21.59
N GLY A 262 -19.42 -9.18 20.27
CA GLY A 262 -18.53 -9.82 19.30
C GLY A 262 -17.15 -9.19 19.25
N ILE A 263 -17.07 -7.87 19.30
CA ILE A 263 -15.82 -7.12 19.35
C ILE A 263 -15.09 -7.37 20.67
N ARG A 264 -15.81 -7.37 21.82
CA ARG A 264 -15.24 -7.68 23.14
C ARG A 264 -14.59 -9.07 23.14
N ILE A 265 -15.29 -10.08 22.64
CA ILE A 265 -14.77 -11.46 22.56
C ILE A 265 -13.52 -11.49 21.65
N ALA A 266 -13.54 -10.80 20.50
CA ALA A 266 -12.38 -10.74 19.63
C ALA A 266 -11.17 -10.11 20.31
N ARG A 267 -11.35 -9.04 21.11
CA ARG A 267 -10.29 -8.44 21.92
C ARG A 267 -9.77 -9.40 23.00
N GLU A 268 -10.64 -10.19 23.60
CA GLU A 268 -10.23 -11.24 24.56
C GLU A 268 -9.40 -12.33 23.87
N VAL A 269 -9.83 -12.81 22.68
CA VAL A 269 -9.04 -13.73 21.87
C VAL A 269 -7.67 -13.15 21.60
N MET A 270 -7.59 -11.88 21.15
CA MET A 270 -6.30 -11.20 20.92
C MET A 270 -5.41 -11.21 22.17
N SER A 271 -5.96 -10.91 23.35
CA SER A 271 -5.20 -10.87 24.61
C SER A 271 -4.62 -12.23 25.01
N HIS A 272 -5.23 -13.33 24.55
CA HIS A 272 -4.81 -14.70 24.87
C HIS A 272 -3.88 -15.32 23.83
N LEU A 273 -3.58 -14.63 22.71
CA LEU A 273 -2.70 -15.18 21.66
C LEU A 273 -1.26 -15.41 22.12
N ASN A 274 -0.87 -14.83 23.26
CA ASN A 274 0.53 -14.81 23.73
C ASN A 274 1.50 -14.35 22.63
N TRP A 275 1.09 -13.29 21.91
CA TRP A 275 1.79 -12.80 20.74
C TRP A 275 2.93 -11.86 21.12
N GLU A 276 4.13 -12.18 20.67
CA GLU A 276 5.31 -11.36 20.89
C GLU A 276 6.00 -11.02 19.58
N LYS A 277 6.59 -9.83 19.50
CA LYS A 277 7.45 -9.45 18.37
C LYS A 277 8.75 -10.27 18.40
N GLU A 278 9.13 -10.81 17.25
CA GLU A 278 10.39 -11.55 17.09
C GLU A 278 11.59 -10.63 16.77
N GLY A 279 11.32 -9.45 16.24
CA GLY A 279 12.31 -8.45 15.85
C GLY A 279 12.77 -7.60 17.01
N THR A 280 13.55 -6.59 16.70
CA THR A 280 14.15 -5.69 17.70
C THR A 280 13.24 -4.49 17.97
N ASN A 281 13.17 -4.07 19.24
CA ASN A 281 12.63 -2.78 19.63
C ASN A 281 13.50 -1.63 19.10
N PRO A 282 13.01 -0.37 19.13
CA PRO A 282 13.85 0.79 18.81
C PRO A 282 15.15 0.77 19.61
N ARG A 283 16.27 0.98 18.93
CA ARG A 283 17.63 0.91 19.54
C ARG A 283 18.10 2.25 20.08
N PHE A 284 17.53 3.33 19.54
CA PHE A 284 17.93 4.70 19.88
C PHE A 284 16.79 5.43 20.58
N SER A 285 17.13 6.47 21.32
CA SER A 285 16.12 7.40 21.83
C SER A 285 15.49 8.14 20.66
N VAL A 286 14.17 8.28 20.71
CA VAL A 286 13.44 9.07 19.71
C VAL A 286 13.75 10.54 19.89
N GLU A 287 14.27 11.18 18.87
CA GLU A 287 14.54 12.61 18.83
C GLU A 287 13.67 13.26 17.75
N LYS A 288 13.05 14.40 18.06
CA LYS A 288 12.31 15.16 17.04
C LYS A 288 13.29 15.69 15.99
N PRO A 289 12.92 15.71 14.71
CA PRO A 289 13.70 16.43 13.70
C PRO A 289 13.89 17.90 14.07
N LEU A 290 15.02 18.48 13.66
CA LEU A 290 15.30 19.91 13.88
C LEU A 290 14.49 20.82 12.96
N TYR A 291 14.00 20.29 11.85
CA TYR A 291 13.22 21.02 10.85
C TYR A 291 11.76 20.61 10.93
N ASP A 292 10.89 21.60 10.68
CA ASP A 292 9.45 21.40 10.69
C ASP A 292 9.01 20.50 9.52
N GLN A 293 8.13 19.56 9.79
CA GLN A 293 7.54 18.70 8.76
C GLN A 293 6.64 19.48 7.80
N ASP A 294 6.03 20.58 8.24
CA ASP A 294 5.27 21.49 7.38
C ASP A 294 6.09 22.06 6.21
N ASP A 295 7.41 22.11 6.35
CA ASP A 295 8.30 22.52 5.27
C ASP A 295 8.24 21.60 4.05
N LEU A 296 7.85 20.33 4.22
CA LEU A 296 7.71 19.36 3.15
C LEU A 296 6.62 19.75 2.14
N LEU A 297 5.62 20.53 2.57
CA LEU A 297 4.55 21.00 1.69
C LEU A 297 5.04 21.95 0.59
N GLY A 298 6.09 22.74 0.87
CA GLY A 298 6.64 23.71 -0.09
C GLY A 298 7.87 23.22 -0.86
N LEU A 299 8.35 22.01 -0.56
CA LEU A 299 9.60 21.49 -1.11
C LEU A 299 9.52 21.15 -2.60
N ILE A 300 8.41 20.57 -3.05
CA ILE A 300 8.28 20.00 -4.39
C ILE A 300 7.31 20.82 -5.24
N GLU A 301 7.76 21.23 -6.42
CA GLU A 301 6.90 21.79 -7.44
C GLU A 301 6.01 20.69 -8.05
N PRO A 302 4.67 20.85 -8.11
CA PRO A 302 3.76 19.81 -8.65
C PRO A 302 4.04 19.39 -10.08
N SER A 303 4.65 20.27 -10.89
CA SER A 303 5.06 19.92 -12.26
C SER A 303 6.25 18.96 -12.31
N LEU A 304 7.02 18.86 -11.21
CA LEU A 304 8.25 18.08 -11.07
C LEU A 304 9.37 18.49 -12.06
N LYS A 305 9.30 19.70 -12.61
CA LYS A 305 10.31 20.25 -13.53
C LYS A 305 11.49 20.88 -12.80
N THR A 306 11.24 21.40 -11.61
CA THR A 306 12.28 22.00 -10.78
C THR A 306 12.92 20.93 -9.90
N PRO A 307 14.23 20.69 -10.01
CA PRO A 307 14.94 19.77 -9.13
C PRO A 307 14.92 20.24 -7.68
N PHE A 308 14.87 19.32 -6.74
CA PHE A 308 15.05 19.56 -5.31
C PHE A 308 16.04 18.55 -4.72
N ASP A 309 16.66 18.89 -3.60
CA ASP A 309 17.58 17.98 -2.92
C ASP A 309 16.79 17.01 -2.00
N ILE A 310 16.85 15.71 -2.27
CA ILE A 310 16.17 14.67 -1.49
C ILE A 310 16.64 14.66 -0.01
N ARG A 311 17.83 15.20 0.29
CA ARG A 311 18.32 15.33 1.67
C ARG A 311 17.42 16.21 2.54
N GLU A 312 16.67 17.13 1.92
CA GLU A 312 15.68 17.97 2.63
C GLU A 312 14.56 17.13 3.23
N ILE A 313 14.14 16.05 2.53
CA ILE A 313 13.18 15.08 3.08
C ILE A 313 13.85 14.26 4.17
N ILE A 314 15.04 13.71 3.89
CA ILE A 314 15.79 12.88 4.85
C ILE A 314 15.97 13.62 6.17
N GLY A 315 16.34 14.90 6.13
CA GLY A 315 16.54 15.71 7.33
C GLY A 315 15.26 15.96 8.15
N ARG A 316 14.06 15.83 7.53
CA ARG A 316 12.76 16.04 8.20
C ARG A 316 12.10 14.75 8.70
N ILE A 317 12.57 13.59 8.24
CA ILE A 317 12.06 12.31 8.70
C ILE A 317 12.99 11.60 9.68
N SER A 318 14.28 11.99 9.74
CA SER A 318 15.28 11.36 10.62
C SER A 318 15.31 11.96 12.02
N ASP A 319 15.57 11.12 13.01
CA ASP A 319 15.75 11.51 14.41
C ASP A 319 16.86 12.56 14.55
N GLY A 320 16.53 13.71 15.18
CA GLY A 320 17.47 14.83 15.35
C GLY A 320 18.03 15.40 14.04
N SER A 321 17.39 15.12 12.91
CA SER A 321 17.87 15.45 11.56
C SER A 321 19.29 14.92 11.27
N LYS A 322 19.69 13.84 11.94
CA LYS A 322 20.99 13.22 11.80
C LYS A 322 21.04 12.34 10.56
N PHE A 323 22.06 12.53 9.73
CA PHE A 323 22.25 11.79 8.49
C PHE A 323 23.72 11.49 8.24
N GLU A 324 24.07 10.21 8.16
CA GLU A 324 25.40 9.73 7.80
C GLU A 324 25.43 9.30 6.34
N GLU A 325 25.86 10.22 5.45
CA GLU A 325 25.85 9.97 4.02
C GLU A 325 26.97 9.01 3.59
N PHE A 326 26.60 7.98 2.86
CA PHE A 326 27.52 6.99 2.28
C PHE A 326 28.01 7.45 0.89
N LYS A 327 29.32 7.51 0.70
CA LYS A 327 29.99 7.92 -0.55
C LYS A 327 29.45 9.22 -1.15
N PRO A 328 29.49 10.35 -0.43
CA PRO A 328 28.89 11.61 -0.90
C PRO A 328 29.49 12.15 -2.20
N LEU A 329 30.74 11.79 -2.52
CA LEU A 329 31.44 12.26 -3.73
C LEU A 329 31.36 11.31 -4.92
N PHE A 330 30.78 10.11 -4.75
CA PHE A 330 30.63 9.13 -5.82
C PHE A 330 29.15 8.84 -6.09
N GLY A 331 28.75 8.81 -7.36
CA GLY A 331 27.36 8.60 -7.78
C GLY A 331 26.41 9.64 -7.14
N PRO A 332 26.60 10.96 -7.36
CA PRO A 332 25.92 12.02 -6.61
C PRO A 332 24.43 12.13 -6.92
N THR A 333 23.94 11.47 -7.96
CA THR A 333 22.51 11.48 -8.33
C THR A 333 21.66 10.48 -7.53
N ILE A 334 22.32 9.62 -6.73
CA ILE A 334 21.65 8.84 -5.68
C ILE A 334 22.27 9.14 -4.33
N ILE A 335 21.42 9.43 -3.37
CA ILE A 335 21.80 9.68 -1.99
C ILE A 335 21.58 8.39 -1.21
N CYS A 336 22.60 7.90 -0.53
CA CYS A 336 22.53 6.73 0.33
C CYS A 336 23.10 7.09 1.69
N GLY A 337 22.56 6.56 2.76
CA GLY A 337 23.14 6.77 4.10
C GLY A 337 22.32 6.15 5.22
N PHE A 338 22.80 6.31 6.43
CA PHE A 338 22.19 5.76 7.63
C PHE A 338 21.48 6.86 8.41
N ILE A 339 20.27 6.54 8.85
CA ILE A 339 19.44 7.39 9.71
C ILE A 339 18.76 6.55 10.77
N SER A 340 18.08 7.21 11.70
CA SER A 340 17.13 6.58 12.62
C SER A 340 15.77 7.27 12.46
N ILE A 341 14.70 6.50 12.49
CA ILE A 341 13.32 6.97 12.45
C ILE A 341 12.60 6.35 13.64
N HIS A 342 12.02 7.18 14.53
CA HIS A 342 11.40 6.71 15.78
C HIS A 342 12.27 5.71 16.55
N GLY A 343 13.59 5.94 16.56
CA GLY A 343 14.56 5.08 17.24
C GLY A 343 14.96 3.82 16.48
N TYR A 344 14.34 3.50 15.34
CA TYR A 344 14.71 2.38 14.48
C TYR A 344 15.86 2.76 13.54
N PRO A 345 16.99 2.05 13.54
CA PRO A 345 18.06 2.28 12.57
C PRO A 345 17.65 1.77 11.19
N VAL A 346 17.85 2.59 10.15
CA VAL A 346 17.52 2.25 8.77
C VAL A 346 18.57 2.76 7.79
N GLY A 347 18.70 2.08 6.64
CA GLY A 347 19.38 2.61 5.47
C GLY A 347 18.39 3.39 4.61
N VAL A 348 18.74 4.59 4.17
CA VAL A 348 17.91 5.39 3.27
C VAL A 348 18.57 5.57 1.91
N LEU A 349 17.79 5.43 0.83
CA LEU A 349 18.18 5.73 -0.54
C LEU A 349 17.17 6.75 -1.12
N GLY A 350 17.67 7.78 -1.80
CA GLY A 350 16.82 8.80 -2.43
C GLY A 350 17.43 9.33 -3.73
N ASN A 351 16.59 9.68 -4.70
CA ASN A 351 17.05 10.18 -5.99
C ASN A 351 17.24 11.70 -6.01
N ASN A 352 18.40 12.15 -6.50
CA ASN A 352 18.70 13.53 -6.85
C ASN A 352 18.88 13.68 -8.36
N GLY A 353 18.18 12.89 -9.16
CA GLY A 353 18.26 12.89 -10.63
C GLY A 353 18.18 11.51 -11.22
N MET A 354 18.58 11.39 -12.49
CA MET A 354 18.65 10.10 -13.21
C MET A 354 19.67 9.15 -12.59
N LEU A 355 19.47 7.86 -12.76
CA LEU A 355 20.44 6.85 -12.36
C LEU A 355 21.54 6.72 -13.42
N PHE A 356 22.72 7.22 -13.07
CA PHE A 356 23.95 6.98 -13.82
C PHE A 356 24.57 5.63 -13.43
N PRO A 357 25.49 5.10 -14.24
CA PRO A 357 26.16 3.83 -13.97
C PRO A 357 26.85 3.75 -12.58
N ASP A 358 27.52 4.82 -12.17
CA ASP A 358 28.18 4.94 -10.86
C ASP A 358 27.16 5.03 -9.70
N ALA A 359 26.06 5.75 -9.91
CA ALA A 359 24.97 5.82 -8.95
C ALA A 359 24.35 4.43 -8.71
N SER A 360 24.16 3.64 -9.77
CA SER A 360 23.65 2.26 -9.67
C SER A 360 24.60 1.37 -8.87
N GLN A 361 25.92 1.48 -9.07
CA GLN A 361 26.93 0.72 -8.32
C GLN A 361 26.99 1.15 -6.85
N LYS A 362 26.88 2.46 -6.55
CA LYS A 362 26.79 2.98 -5.17
C LYS A 362 25.60 2.38 -4.44
N ALA A 363 24.41 2.42 -5.06
CA ALA A 363 23.19 1.89 -4.50
C ALA A 363 23.29 0.37 -4.25
N ALA A 364 23.75 -0.39 -5.24
CA ALA A 364 23.93 -1.85 -5.11
C ALA A 364 24.86 -2.20 -3.94
N HIS A 365 25.96 -1.48 -3.79
CA HIS A 365 26.88 -1.67 -2.66
C HIS A 365 26.21 -1.35 -1.31
N PHE A 366 25.49 -0.22 -1.24
CA PHE A 366 24.82 0.20 -0.01
C PHE A 366 23.73 -0.77 0.44
N ILE A 367 22.91 -1.27 -0.49
CA ILE A 367 21.87 -2.27 -0.22
C ILE A 367 22.48 -3.55 0.36
N GLN A 368 23.62 -4.02 -0.18
CA GLN A 368 24.31 -5.19 0.35
C GLN A 368 24.83 -4.96 1.77
N LEU A 369 25.37 -3.77 2.06
CA LEU A 369 25.82 -3.41 3.42
C LEU A 369 24.66 -3.43 4.42
N CYS A 370 23.50 -2.88 4.06
CA CYS A 370 22.31 -2.90 4.91
C CYS A 370 21.84 -4.33 5.16
N ASN A 371 21.83 -5.19 4.13
CA ASN A 371 21.51 -6.61 4.31
C ASN A 371 22.47 -7.32 5.27
N LYS A 372 23.77 -7.07 5.16
CA LYS A 372 24.76 -7.64 6.10
C LYS A 372 24.59 -7.15 7.53
N ARG A 373 23.87 -6.08 7.75
CA ARG A 373 23.58 -5.48 9.07
C ARG A 373 22.15 -5.69 9.54
N ASN A 374 21.33 -6.42 8.77
CA ASN A 374 19.91 -6.64 9.06
C ASN A 374 19.14 -5.33 9.25
N LEU A 375 19.47 -4.31 8.44
CA LEU A 375 18.84 -3.00 8.49
C LEU A 375 17.74 -2.89 7.44
N PRO A 376 16.52 -2.49 7.83
CA PRO A 376 15.48 -2.11 6.88
C PRO A 376 15.96 -0.98 5.96
N LEU A 377 15.38 -0.92 4.76
CA LEU A 377 15.69 0.09 3.76
C LEU A 377 14.48 1.00 3.51
N VAL A 378 14.72 2.31 3.48
CA VAL A 378 13.74 3.32 3.06
C VAL A 378 14.15 3.86 1.70
N PHE A 379 13.24 3.81 0.73
CA PHE A 379 13.44 4.33 -0.62
C PHE A 379 12.55 5.56 -0.82
N LEU A 380 13.17 6.70 -1.11
CA LEU A 380 12.50 7.94 -1.48
C LEU A 380 12.63 8.13 -2.99
N GLN A 381 11.55 7.80 -3.72
CA GLN A 381 11.59 7.82 -5.18
C GLN A 381 11.27 9.20 -5.76
N ASN A 382 12.21 9.74 -6.53
CA ASN A 382 12.00 10.79 -7.51
C ASN A 382 12.87 10.50 -8.72
N ILE A 383 12.49 9.46 -9.49
CA ILE A 383 13.30 8.88 -10.55
C ILE A 383 12.66 9.04 -11.93
N THR A 384 13.38 9.65 -12.85
CA THR A 384 12.97 9.81 -14.25
C THR A 384 13.49 8.69 -15.16
N GLY A 385 14.31 7.79 -14.65
CA GLY A 385 14.87 6.64 -15.38
C GLY A 385 16.38 6.51 -15.22
N PHE A 386 16.92 5.47 -15.88
CA PHE A 386 18.36 5.34 -16.06
C PHE A 386 18.84 6.30 -17.14
N MET A 387 20.08 6.79 -17.02
CA MET A 387 20.71 7.60 -18.04
C MET A 387 20.94 6.78 -19.32
N VAL A 388 20.54 7.33 -20.45
CA VAL A 388 20.64 6.72 -21.79
C VAL A 388 21.59 7.53 -22.68
N GLY A 389 22.15 6.90 -23.69
CA GLY A 389 23.04 7.52 -24.66
C GLY A 389 24.20 6.62 -25.02
N LYS A 390 24.79 6.86 -26.22
CA LYS A 390 25.84 6.00 -26.77
C LYS A 390 27.00 5.76 -25.80
N ASP A 391 27.50 6.81 -25.16
CA ASP A 391 28.65 6.72 -24.26
C ASP A 391 28.31 5.94 -22.97
N TYR A 392 27.10 6.11 -22.46
CA TYR A 392 26.63 5.39 -21.27
C TYR A 392 26.35 3.91 -21.58
N GLU A 393 25.80 3.58 -22.75
CA GLU A 393 25.60 2.19 -23.16
C GLU A 393 26.96 1.48 -23.35
N GLN A 394 27.95 2.17 -23.93
CA GLN A 394 29.30 1.65 -24.09
C GLN A 394 30.06 1.51 -22.77
N ASP A 395 29.76 2.36 -21.77
CA ASP A 395 30.25 2.25 -20.39
C ASP A 395 29.55 1.13 -19.59
N GLY A 396 28.63 0.41 -20.19
CA GLY A 396 27.92 -0.71 -19.59
C GLY A 396 26.75 -0.30 -18.69
N SER A 397 26.00 0.73 -19.06
CA SER A 397 24.83 1.24 -18.32
C SER A 397 23.84 0.13 -17.96
N ILE A 398 23.48 -0.72 -18.93
CA ILE A 398 22.57 -1.86 -18.69
C ILE A 398 23.15 -2.87 -17.67
N LYS A 399 24.44 -3.13 -17.74
CA LYS A 399 25.14 -4.06 -16.83
C LYS A 399 25.18 -3.51 -15.40
N LYS A 400 25.55 -2.24 -15.22
CA LYS A 400 25.65 -1.58 -13.92
C LYS A 400 24.25 -1.31 -13.33
N GLY A 401 23.27 -0.96 -14.16
CA GLY A 401 21.87 -0.88 -13.75
C GLY A 401 21.31 -2.22 -13.29
N ALA A 402 21.64 -3.31 -13.98
CA ALA A 402 21.27 -4.67 -13.58
C ALA A 402 21.89 -5.09 -12.24
N GLN A 403 23.05 -4.56 -11.84
CA GLN A 403 23.63 -4.78 -10.50
C GLN A 403 22.73 -4.20 -9.42
N MET A 404 22.19 -3.00 -9.61
CA MET A 404 21.25 -2.39 -8.66
C MET A 404 19.93 -3.16 -8.60
N LEU A 405 19.36 -3.51 -9.74
CA LEU A 405 18.15 -4.34 -9.81
C LEU A 405 18.34 -5.69 -9.11
N ASN A 406 19.48 -6.34 -9.31
CA ASN A 406 19.83 -7.58 -8.63
C ASN A 406 19.94 -7.37 -7.11
N ALA A 407 20.58 -6.30 -6.66
CA ALA A 407 20.70 -6.00 -5.24
C ALA A 407 19.34 -5.77 -4.58
N VAL A 408 18.42 -5.05 -5.24
CA VAL A 408 17.06 -4.81 -4.72
C VAL A 408 16.25 -6.11 -4.69
N SER A 409 16.23 -6.87 -5.79
CA SER A 409 15.41 -8.09 -5.91
C SER A 409 15.87 -9.24 -5.02
N ASN A 410 17.15 -9.29 -4.63
CA ASN A 410 17.71 -10.32 -3.75
C ASN A 410 17.89 -9.84 -2.30
N SER A 411 17.48 -8.62 -1.99
CA SER A 411 17.47 -8.12 -0.61
C SER A 411 16.33 -8.77 0.18
N GLU A 412 16.64 -9.27 1.37
CA GLU A 412 15.66 -9.92 2.27
C GLU A 412 15.31 -9.04 3.49
N VAL A 413 15.98 -7.88 3.66
CA VAL A 413 15.53 -6.91 4.66
C VAL A 413 14.27 -6.19 4.17
N PRO A 414 13.37 -5.75 5.07
CA PRO A 414 12.19 -4.99 4.68
C PRO A 414 12.53 -3.72 3.89
N HIS A 415 11.78 -3.45 2.84
CA HIS A 415 11.86 -2.22 2.06
C HIS A 415 10.58 -1.40 2.26
N LEU A 416 10.74 -0.13 2.60
CA LEU A 416 9.66 0.85 2.72
C LEU A 416 9.87 1.92 1.64
N THR A 417 8.92 2.06 0.73
CA THR A 417 9.06 2.97 -0.41
C THR A 417 8.06 4.12 -0.30
N VAL A 418 8.54 5.35 -0.47
CA VAL A 418 7.72 6.54 -0.61
C VAL A 418 8.02 7.19 -1.96
N ILE A 419 7.03 7.24 -2.85
CA ILE A 419 7.15 7.90 -4.14
C ILE A 419 6.77 9.36 -3.95
N VAL A 420 7.77 10.23 -3.89
CA VAL A 420 7.58 11.66 -3.60
C VAL A 420 7.44 12.51 -4.86
N GLY A 421 7.85 11.97 -6.00
CA GLY A 421 7.82 12.65 -7.29
C GLY A 421 7.69 11.67 -8.44
N ASN A 422 8.57 11.76 -9.44
CA ASN A 422 8.57 10.86 -10.58
C ASN A 422 8.96 9.42 -10.20
N SER A 423 8.32 8.45 -10.84
CA SER A 423 8.63 7.02 -10.75
C SER A 423 8.46 6.40 -12.14
N TYR A 424 9.50 6.49 -12.98
CA TYR A 424 9.41 6.17 -14.39
C TYR A 424 10.29 4.98 -14.79
N GLY A 425 9.70 4.13 -15.66
CA GLY A 425 10.38 3.02 -16.31
C GLY A 425 11.02 2.02 -15.35
N SER A 426 12.13 1.41 -15.75
CA SER A 426 12.89 0.47 -14.91
C SER A 426 13.56 1.13 -13.70
N GLY A 427 13.63 2.46 -13.64
CA GLY A 427 14.04 3.20 -12.44
C GLY A 427 13.11 2.94 -11.25
N THR A 428 11.80 2.79 -11.51
CA THR A 428 10.80 2.39 -10.49
C THR A 428 11.20 1.09 -9.80
N TYR A 429 11.65 0.11 -10.57
CA TYR A 429 12.05 -1.21 -10.04
C TYR A 429 13.37 -1.14 -9.29
N ALA A 430 14.34 -0.40 -9.81
CA ALA A 430 15.64 -0.19 -9.17
C ALA A 430 15.52 0.54 -7.83
N MET A 431 14.47 1.36 -7.65
CA MET A 431 14.16 2.03 -6.40
C MET A 431 13.10 1.30 -5.56
N SER A 432 13.05 -0.04 -5.69
CA SER A 432 12.14 -0.89 -4.91
C SER A 432 10.65 -0.53 -5.11
N GLY A 433 10.21 -0.51 -6.36
CA GLY A 433 8.79 -0.38 -6.67
C GLY A 433 7.98 -1.59 -6.21
N ARG A 434 6.65 -1.46 -6.24
CA ARG A 434 5.68 -2.43 -5.69
C ARG A 434 5.98 -3.89 -6.06
N GLU A 435 6.29 -4.15 -7.33
CA GLU A 435 6.49 -5.51 -7.85
C GLU A 435 7.86 -6.13 -7.51
N PHE A 436 8.73 -5.39 -6.79
CA PHE A 436 10.02 -5.88 -6.30
C PHE A 436 9.97 -6.37 -4.85
N GLY A 437 8.77 -6.74 -4.37
CA GLY A 437 8.59 -7.41 -3.08
C GLY A 437 8.81 -6.50 -1.88
N ASN A 438 8.62 -5.18 -2.03
CA ASN A 438 8.71 -4.27 -0.90
C ASN A 438 7.60 -4.50 0.13
N SER A 439 7.86 -4.17 1.38
CA SER A 439 6.89 -4.31 2.47
C SER A 439 5.75 -3.31 2.34
N PHE A 440 6.06 -2.04 2.04
CA PHE A 440 5.08 -0.97 1.88
C PHE A 440 5.48 0.00 0.78
N THR A 441 4.47 0.53 0.08
CA THR A 441 4.63 1.61 -0.91
C THR A 441 3.59 2.69 -0.66
N PHE A 442 4.02 3.90 -0.37
CA PHE A 442 3.15 5.08 -0.24
C PHE A 442 3.48 6.12 -1.29
N LEU A 443 2.49 6.94 -1.61
CA LEU A 443 2.62 8.03 -2.57
C LEU A 443 2.45 9.37 -1.86
N TRP A 444 3.20 10.38 -2.27
CA TRP A 444 2.81 11.76 -2.03
C TRP A 444 1.81 12.21 -3.10
N PRO A 445 1.02 13.26 -2.87
CA PRO A 445 0.08 13.79 -3.88
C PRO A 445 0.75 14.15 -5.21
N THR A 446 2.02 14.54 -5.17
CA THR A 446 2.86 14.88 -6.34
C THR A 446 3.36 13.67 -7.12
N ALA A 447 3.21 12.45 -6.63
CA ALA A 447 3.74 11.25 -7.28
C ALA A 447 3.17 11.02 -8.69
N LYS A 448 4.06 10.64 -9.61
CA LYS A 448 3.71 10.27 -10.99
C LYS A 448 4.35 8.94 -11.34
N ILE A 449 3.54 7.97 -11.74
CA ILE A 449 4.00 6.62 -12.10
C ILE A 449 3.70 6.35 -13.57
N ALA A 450 4.73 6.06 -14.36
CA ALA A 450 4.57 5.77 -15.78
C ALA A 450 5.80 5.04 -16.37
N VAL A 451 5.70 4.62 -17.61
CA VAL A 451 6.86 4.09 -18.36
C VAL A 451 7.90 5.18 -18.61
N MET A 452 7.45 6.40 -18.91
CA MET A 452 8.29 7.61 -19.09
C MET A 452 7.43 8.86 -18.97
N GLY A 453 8.03 10.04 -18.90
CA GLY A 453 7.28 11.30 -18.85
C GLY A 453 6.45 11.55 -20.13
N GLY A 454 5.31 12.23 -20.00
CA GLY A 454 4.36 12.47 -21.09
C GLY A 454 4.99 13.19 -22.29
N GLU A 455 5.86 14.16 -22.07
CA GLU A 455 6.60 14.87 -23.11
C GLU A 455 7.53 13.94 -23.90
N VAL A 456 8.24 13.05 -23.19
CA VAL A 456 9.18 12.09 -23.81
C VAL A 456 8.44 11.07 -24.66
N ILE A 457 7.37 10.45 -24.14
CA ILE A 457 6.61 9.44 -24.91
C ILE A 457 5.97 10.05 -26.15
N ALA A 458 5.40 11.25 -26.04
CA ALA A 458 4.79 11.93 -27.17
C ALA A 458 5.82 12.31 -28.25
N GLY A 459 7.01 12.76 -27.83
CA GLY A 459 8.14 13.05 -28.72
C GLY A 459 8.65 11.80 -29.45
N VAL A 460 8.86 10.69 -28.73
CA VAL A 460 9.26 9.40 -29.34
C VAL A 460 8.24 8.93 -30.36
N MET A 461 6.95 9.01 -30.07
CA MET A 461 5.89 8.62 -31.01
C MET A 461 5.86 9.52 -32.25
N SER A 462 6.15 10.82 -32.12
CA SER A 462 6.31 11.73 -33.28
C SER A 462 7.48 11.29 -34.16
N ILE A 463 8.65 10.99 -33.61
CA ILE A 463 9.81 10.50 -34.35
C ILE A 463 9.47 9.21 -35.13
N VAL A 464 8.76 8.28 -34.48
CA VAL A 464 8.33 7.02 -35.11
C VAL A 464 7.37 7.30 -36.27
N ARG A 465 6.38 8.19 -36.11
CA ARG A 465 5.44 8.57 -37.18
C ARG A 465 6.17 9.22 -38.37
N ARG A 466 7.13 10.13 -38.10
CA ARG A 466 7.99 10.72 -39.17
C ARG A 466 8.76 9.66 -39.94
N GLY A 467 9.37 8.72 -39.22
CA GLY A 467 10.10 7.62 -39.86
C GLY A 467 9.21 6.70 -40.70
N GLN A 468 7.98 6.46 -40.26
CA GLN A 468 6.98 5.70 -41.02
C GLN A 468 6.54 6.44 -42.30
N ALA A 469 6.26 7.74 -42.20
CA ALA A 469 5.89 8.57 -43.35
C ALA A 469 7.01 8.59 -44.41
N ALA A 470 8.26 8.77 -43.97
CA ALA A 470 9.43 8.74 -44.83
C ALA A 470 9.58 7.39 -45.58
N ARG A 471 9.41 6.26 -44.86
CA ARG A 471 9.48 4.92 -45.45
C ARG A 471 8.37 4.66 -46.49
N LYS A 472 7.17 5.26 -46.26
CA LYS A 472 6.02 5.14 -47.15
C LYS A 472 6.03 6.15 -48.33
N GLY A 473 7.00 7.07 -48.34
CA GLY A 473 7.06 8.15 -49.34
C GLY A 473 5.91 9.16 -49.24
N VAL A 474 5.26 9.26 -48.05
CA VAL A 474 4.12 10.15 -47.81
C VAL A 474 4.61 11.43 -47.12
N LYS A 475 4.07 12.59 -47.56
CA LYS A 475 4.38 13.86 -46.93
C LYS A 475 3.89 13.88 -45.47
N PHE A 476 4.79 14.14 -44.54
CA PHE A 476 4.47 14.25 -43.10
C PHE A 476 3.71 15.55 -42.80
N ASN A 477 2.60 15.45 -42.05
CA ASN A 477 1.80 16.60 -41.67
C ASN A 477 2.22 17.10 -40.25
N GLU A 478 3.06 18.13 -40.23
CA GLU A 478 3.61 18.70 -39.00
C GLU A 478 2.53 19.27 -38.03
N LYS A 479 1.45 19.87 -38.57
CA LYS A 479 0.39 20.47 -37.75
C LYS A 479 -0.46 19.40 -37.09
N GLU A 480 -0.83 18.36 -37.82
CA GLU A 480 -1.57 17.23 -37.28
C GLU A 480 -0.76 16.47 -36.21
N ASP A 481 0.54 16.25 -36.50
CA ASP A 481 1.43 15.60 -35.53
C ASP A 481 1.58 16.41 -34.23
N ALA A 482 1.72 17.74 -34.31
CA ALA A 482 1.81 18.59 -33.14
C ALA A 482 0.55 18.53 -32.26
N GLU A 483 -0.63 18.43 -32.88
CA GLU A 483 -1.89 18.24 -32.14
C GLU A 483 -1.96 16.86 -31.49
N ILE A 484 -1.56 15.81 -32.19
CA ILE A 484 -1.48 14.45 -31.64
C ILE A 484 -0.51 14.41 -30.45
N VAL A 485 0.69 14.99 -30.57
CA VAL A 485 1.69 15.09 -29.49
C VAL A 485 1.10 15.73 -28.26
N LYS A 486 0.45 16.90 -28.41
CA LYS A 486 -0.18 17.63 -27.31
C LYS A 486 -1.26 16.79 -26.62
N ASN A 487 -2.13 16.16 -27.40
CA ASN A 487 -3.23 15.35 -26.83
C ASN A 487 -2.70 14.08 -26.15
N GLN A 488 -1.68 13.42 -26.69
CA GLN A 488 -1.02 12.28 -26.06
C GLN A 488 -0.34 12.66 -24.75
N GLN A 489 0.36 13.80 -24.70
CA GLN A 489 0.98 14.29 -23.49
C GLN A 489 -0.06 14.54 -22.40
N ILE A 490 -1.14 15.27 -22.71
CA ILE A 490 -2.22 15.56 -21.73
C ILE A 490 -2.86 14.27 -21.22
N ALA A 491 -3.16 13.31 -22.09
CA ALA A 491 -3.75 12.04 -21.70
C ALA A 491 -2.81 11.23 -20.79
N HIS A 492 -1.53 11.20 -21.11
CA HIS A 492 -0.51 10.53 -20.33
C HIS A 492 -0.32 11.16 -18.94
N ASP A 493 -0.21 12.49 -18.90
CA ASP A 493 -0.03 13.22 -17.64
C ASP A 493 -1.22 13.02 -16.68
N LYS A 494 -2.46 12.97 -17.24
CA LYS A 494 -3.67 12.62 -16.46
C LYS A 494 -3.69 11.17 -15.99
N GLY A 495 -3.09 10.25 -16.73
CA GLY A 495 -3.07 8.81 -16.45
C GLY A 495 -1.97 8.40 -15.45
N SER A 496 -0.99 9.27 -15.19
CA SER A 496 0.20 8.95 -14.38
C SER A 496 0.13 9.43 -12.92
N VAL A 497 -0.88 10.21 -12.54
CA VAL A 497 -0.99 10.85 -11.22
C VAL A 497 -1.25 9.84 -10.09
N ALA A 498 -0.91 10.24 -8.86
CA ALA A 498 -1.07 9.44 -7.65
C ALA A 498 -2.50 8.86 -7.49
N LEU A 499 -3.53 9.67 -7.67
CA LEU A 499 -4.93 9.25 -7.59
C LEU A 499 -5.28 8.12 -8.58
N LYS A 500 -4.65 8.09 -9.76
CA LYS A 500 -4.86 7.01 -10.72
C LYS A 500 -4.17 5.73 -10.29
N ALA A 501 -2.96 5.82 -9.76
CA ALA A 501 -2.21 4.66 -9.27
C ALA A 501 -2.92 4.01 -8.07
N THR A 502 -3.29 4.80 -7.07
CA THR A 502 -3.96 4.30 -5.87
C THR A 502 -5.35 3.74 -6.16
N SER A 503 -6.07 4.29 -7.17
CA SER A 503 -7.39 3.78 -7.55
C SER A 503 -7.41 2.31 -7.94
N VAL A 504 -6.29 1.80 -8.45
CA VAL A 504 -6.10 0.38 -8.87
C VAL A 504 -5.23 -0.42 -7.90
N LEU A 505 -4.98 0.12 -6.71
CA LEU A 505 -4.18 -0.50 -5.65
C LEU A 505 -2.75 -0.85 -6.10
N SER A 506 -2.08 0.08 -6.78
CA SER A 506 -0.65 -0.05 -7.13
C SER A 506 0.28 0.31 -5.95
N ASP A 507 -0.30 0.79 -4.87
CA ASP A 507 0.36 1.25 -3.64
C ASP A 507 -0.50 0.93 -2.41
N ASP A 508 -0.04 1.33 -1.24
CA ASP A 508 -0.76 1.16 0.03
C ASP A 508 -1.55 2.41 0.43
N GLY A 509 -1.37 3.54 -0.27
CA GLY A 509 -2.13 4.76 -0.07
C GLY A 509 -1.34 6.02 -0.41
N ILE A 510 -2.08 7.13 -0.55
CA ILE A 510 -1.51 8.47 -0.63
C ILE A 510 -1.43 9.00 0.80
N ILE A 511 -0.29 9.55 1.18
CA ILE A 511 -0.05 10.12 2.50
C ILE A 511 0.24 11.62 2.41
N ASP A 512 -0.14 12.35 3.44
CA ASP A 512 0.32 13.72 3.62
C ASP A 512 1.86 13.71 3.77
N PRO A 513 2.59 14.57 3.05
CA PRO A 513 4.03 14.68 3.21
C PRO A 513 4.48 14.86 4.67
N ARG A 514 3.68 15.55 5.49
CA ARG A 514 3.95 15.80 6.91
C ARG A 514 3.95 14.52 7.75
N ASP A 515 3.12 13.53 7.37
CA ASP A 515 2.97 12.27 8.10
C ASP A 515 4.02 11.22 7.70
N THR A 516 4.89 11.52 6.73
CA THR A 516 5.85 10.55 6.19
C THR A 516 6.69 9.89 7.28
N ARG A 517 7.16 10.66 8.27
CA ARG A 517 7.96 10.15 9.38
C ARG A 517 7.16 9.16 10.24
N ASP A 518 5.93 9.50 10.59
CA ASP A 518 5.10 8.70 11.50
C ASP A 518 4.58 7.44 10.80
N VAL A 519 4.18 7.54 9.53
CA VAL A 519 3.82 6.38 8.69
C VAL A 519 5.00 5.41 8.58
N LEU A 520 6.20 5.91 8.30
CA LEU A 520 7.41 5.06 8.26
C LEU A 520 7.70 4.47 9.65
N GLY A 521 7.46 5.21 10.74
CA GLY A 521 7.60 4.71 12.11
C GLY A 521 6.67 3.54 12.41
N ILE A 522 5.38 3.64 12.03
CA ILE A 522 4.41 2.54 12.13
C ILE A 522 4.88 1.34 11.30
N CYS A 523 5.27 1.56 10.05
CA CYS A 523 5.75 0.48 9.18
C CYS A 523 7.01 -0.21 9.75
N LEU A 524 7.94 0.55 10.32
CA LEU A 524 9.14 -0.01 10.98
C LEU A 524 8.77 -0.84 12.22
N SER A 525 7.80 -0.39 13.00
CA SER A 525 7.26 -1.19 14.11
C SER A 525 6.65 -2.49 13.61
N VAL A 526 5.84 -2.42 12.56
CA VAL A 526 5.15 -3.55 11.93
C VAL A 526 6.10 -4.60 11.40
N VAL A 527 7.10 -4.21 10.60
CA VAL A 527 8.06 -5.19 10.03
C VAL A 527 8.95 -5.84 11.09
N ASN A 528 9.07 -5.23 12.27
CA ASN A 528 9.75 -5.82 13.43
C ASN A 528 8.89 -6.83 14.22
N ASN A 529 7.65 -7.14 13.82
CA ASN A 529 6.95 -8.33 14.35
C ASN A 529 7.64 -9.64 13.92
N LYS A 530 8.40 -9.59 12.84
CA LYS A 530 9.23 -10.68 12.35
C LYS A 530 10.72 -10.36 12.57
N GLU A 531 11.54 -11.37 12.86
CA GLU A 531 12.98 -11.19 12.92
C GLU A 531 13.52 -10.75 11.56
N ILE A 532 14.20 -9.60 11.51
CA ILE A 532 14.78 -9.08 10.27
C ILE A 532 16.13 -9.77 10.02
N LYS A 533 16.19 -10.52 8.92
CA LYS A 533 17.39 -11.20 8.44
C LYS A 533 17.69 -10.73 7.03
N GLY A 534 18.93 -10.27 6.83
CA GLY A 534 19.39 -9.91 5.50
C GLY A 534 19.81 -11.12 4.68
N SER A 535 19.83 -10.92 3.38
CA SER A 535 20.13 -11.97 2.40
C SER A 535 21.47 -12.66 2.66
N LYS A 536 21.47 -13.97 2.54
CA LYS A 536 22.67 -14.81 2.60
C LYS A 536 23.48 -14.76 1.30
N GLY A 537 22.85 -14.38 0.19
CA GLY A 537 23.47 -14.29 -1.12
C GLY A 537 22.65 -13.45 -2.10
N PHE A 538 23.35 -12.77 -3.00
CA PHE A 538 22.74 -11.87 -4.01
C PHE A 538 22.74 -12.44 -5.43
N GLY A 539 22.90 -13.75 -5.57
CA GLY A 539 23.06 -14.37 -6.89
C GLY A 539 24.30 -13.88 -7.64
N VAL A 540 24.29 -13.95 -8.96
CA VAL A 540 25.43 -13.58 -9.80
C VAL A 540 25.32 -12.12 -10.23
N PHE A 541 26.23 -11.28 -9.74
CA PHE A 541 26.42 -9.93 -10.26
C PHE A 541 27.16 -9.97 -11.59
N ARG A 542 26.69 -9.22 -12.55
CA ARG A 542 27.41 -9.00 -13.80
C ARG A 542 28.45 -7.89 -13.62
N LEU A 543 29.72 -8.25 -13.63
CA LEU A 543 30.85 -7.35 -13.41
C LEU A 543 31.36 -6.70 -14.69
#